data_c48a3050fac72e0e258d7c3f3bc20dee
#
_entry.id   c48a3050fac72e0e258d7c3f3bc20dee
#
_cell.length_a   1.000
_cell.length_b   1.000
_cell.length_c   1.000
_cell.angle_alpha   90.00
_cell.angle_beta   90.00
_cell.angle_gamma   90.00
#
_symmetry.space_group_name_H-M   'P 1'
#
loop_
_entity.id
_entity.type
_entity.pdbx_description
1 polymer ?
#
loop_
_entity_poly.entity_id
_entity_poly.type
_entity_poly.pdbx_seq_one_letter_code
_entity_poly.pdbx_strand_id
1 'polypeptide(L)'
;MEVLMVTFIVGVLSTVILLNYRTGQTGILLTRAASAFESNIRRAQNLAIASAEFGGSVPCGYGIRYVDSRTYAIYAGGLGGAANCQSSNHNFESGTDSVFDTIKIIESTVILKNAFSDIFFEPPDPATYINNSKAAGASTTVELCLESDLAKCRSLIIDFAGKISIQ
;
A
#
# COMPACT_ATOMS: atom_id res chain seq x y z
N MET A 1 30.50 -35.40 -34.17
CA MET A 1 30.98 -34.07 -33.71
C MET A 1 29.89 -33.02 -33.70
N GLU A 2 29.07 -32.88 -34.74
CA GLU A 2 28.00 -31.85 -34.83
C GLU A 2 26.94 -31.97 -33.75
N VAL A 3 26.48 -33.18 -33.40
CA VAL A 3 25.46 -33.39 -32.37
C VAL A 3 25.90 -32.90 -30.98
N LEU A 4 27.18 -33.07 -30.64
CA LEU A 4 27.74 -32.59 -29.38
C LEU A 4 27.80 -31.05 -29.30
N MET A 5 28.11 -30.37 -30.41
CA MET A 5 28.09 -28.92 -30.46
C MET A 5 26.67 -28.36 -30.31
N VAL A 6 25.68 -28.96 -30.98
CA VAL A 6 24.30 -28.53 -30.88
C VAL A 6 23.76 -28.72 -29.47
N THR A 7 23.98 -29.85 -28.83
CA THR A 7 23.53 -30.09 -27.44
C THR A 7 24.20 -29.14 -26.44
N PHE A 8 25.48 -28.80 -26.64
CA PHE A 8 26.16 -27.81 -25.80
C PHE A 8 25.56 -26.42 -25.94
N ILE A 9 25.31 -25.95 -27.17
CA ILE A 9 24.68 -24.62 -27.42
C ILE A 9 23.31 -24.56 -26.83
N VAL A 10 22.46 -25.60 -27.01
CA VAL A 10 21.10 -25.66 -26.43
C VAL A 10 21.17 -25.63 -24.88
N GLY A 11 22.13 -26.35 -24.29
CA GLY A 11 22.34 -26.35 -22.84
C GLY A 11 22.71 -24.96 -22.31
N VAL A 12 23.61 -24.24 -22.96
CA VAL A 12 24.01 -22.88 -22.58
C VAL A 12 22.86 -21.90 -22.74
N LEU A 13 22.13 -21.94 -23.86
CA LEU A 13 20.97 -21.05 -24.09
C LEU A 13 19.87 -21.30 -23.08
N SER A 14 19.58 -22.54 -22.73
CA SER A 14 18.57 -22.89 -21.74
C SER A 14 18.89 -22.34 -20.35
N THR A 15 20.15 -22.37 -19.92
CA THR A 15 20.56 -21.81 -18.63
C THR A 15 20.42 -20.29 -18.58
N VAL A 16 20.76 -19.56 -19.64
CA VAL A 16 20.60 -18.11 -19.73
C VAL A 16 19.12 -17.70 -19.67
N ILE A 17 18.26 -18.43 -20.38
CA ILE A 17 16.81 -18.16 -20.38
C ILE A 17 16.21 -18.36 -18.98
N LEU A 18 16.59 -19.44 -18.28
CA LEU A 18 16.08 -19.74 -16.94
C LEU A 18 16.48 -18.68 -15.90
N LEU A 19 17.70 -18.13 -15.98
CA LEU A 19 18.15 -17.07 -15.08
C LEU A 19 17.38 -15.77 -15.29
N ASN A 20 17.16 -15.36 -16.53
CA ASN A 20 16.41 -14.16 -16.86
C ASN A 20 14.91 -14.27 -16.51
N TYR A 21 14.33 -15.45 -16.62
CA TYR A 21 12.92 -15.69 -16.32
C TYR A 21 12.61 -15.45 -14.83
N ARG A 22 13.46 -15.92 -13.91
CA ARG A 22 13.28 -15.71 -12.46
C ARG A 22 13.34 -14.24 -12.08
N THR A 23 14.24 -13.47 -12.68
CA THR A 23 14.38 -12.03 -12.41
C THR A 23 13.15 -11.25 -12.89
N GLY A 24 12.62 -11.61 -14.05
CA GLY A 24 11.39 -11.00 -14.59
C GLY A 24 10.16 -11.25 -13.71
N GLN A 25 9.98 -12.47 -13.20
CA GLN A 25 8.85 -12.81 -12.34
C GLN A 25 8.80 -11.99 -11.04
N THR A 26 9.94 -11.81 -10.38
CA THR A 26 9.99 -11.04 -9.12
C THR A 26 9.60 -9.58 -9.31
N GLY A 27 10.00 -8.95 -10.41
CA GLY A 27 9.60 -7.60 -10.76
C GLY A 27 8.09 -7.46 -10.98
N ILE A 28 7.46 -8.45 -11.62
CA ILE A 28 6.02 -8.47 -11.85
C ILE A 28 5.25 -8.59 -10.53
N LEU A 29 5.70 -9.45 -9.60
CA LEU A 29 5.06 -9.61 -8.29
C LEU A 29 5.10 -8.31 -7.48
N LEU A 30 6.25 -7.63 -7.42
CA LEU A 30 6.38 -6.35 -6.74
C LEU A 30 5.49 -5.27 -7.38
N THR A 31 5.44 -5.21 -8.72
CA THR A 31 4.59 -4.25 -9.42
C THR A 31 3.11 -4.52 -9.14
N ARG A 32 2.66 -5.78 -9.14
CA ARG A 32 1.28 -6.14 -8.79
C ARG A 32 0.92 -5.76 -7.36
N ALA A 33 1.80 -6.08 -6.40
CA ALA A 33 1.59 -5.71 -5.00
C ALA A 33 1.50 -4.18 -4.82
N ALA A 34 2.38 -3.42 -5.48
CA ALA A 34 2.37 -1.96 -5.46
C ALA A 34 1.08 -1.38 -6.07
N SER A 35 0.65 -1.89 -7.22
CA SER A 35 -0.60 -1.45 -7.85
C SER A 35 -1.84 -1.81 -7.03
N ALA A 36 -1.85 -2.97 -6.38
CA ALA A 36 -2.92 -3.37 -5.47
C ALA A 36 -2.98 -2.45 -4.24
N PHE A 37 -1.83 -2.11 -3.66
CA PHE A 37 -1.75 -1.17 -2.55
C PHE A 37 -2.22 0.23 -2.96
N GLU A 38 -1.76 0.76 -4.11
CA GLU A 38 -2.24 2.04 -4.67
C GLU A 38 -3.76 2.03 -4.85
N SER A 39 -4.32 0.96 -5.41
CA SER A 39 -5.77 0.81 -5.61
C SER A 39 -6.53 0.92 -4.29
N ASN A 40 -6.02 0.35 -3.21
CA ASN A 40 -6.65 0.43 -1.89
C ASN A 40 -6.50 1.81 -1.24
N ILE A 41 -5.41 2.55 -1.49
CA ILE A 41 -5.32 3.97 -1.09
C ILE A 41 -6.41 4.77 -1.81
N ARG A 42 -6.57 4.60 -3.12
CA ARG A 42 -7.61 5.28 -3.88
C ARG A 42 -9.01 4.87 -3.46
N ARG A 43 -9.19 3.61 -3.03
CA ARG A 43 -10.45 3.17 -2.43
C ARG A 43 -10.76 3.93 -1.14
N ALA A 44 -9.78 4.12 -0.25
CA ALA A 44 -9.96 4.91 0.98
C ALA A 44 -10.27 6.39 0.65
N GLN A 45 -9.58 6.99 -0.33
CA GLN A 45 -9.89 8.33 -0.83
C GLN A 45 -11.33 8.44 -1.33
N ASN A 46 -11.78 7.49 -2.15
CA ASN A 46 -13.14 7.49 -2.70
C ASN A 46 -14.21 7.30 -1.62
N LEU A 47 -13.96 6.45 -0.60
CA LEU A 47 -14.85 6.29 0.54
C LEU A 47 -14.99 7.61 1.32
N ALA A 48 -13.87 8.32 1.52
CA ALA A 48 -13.89 9.63 2.16
C ALA A 48 -14.67 10.67 1.34
N ILE A 49 -14.38 10.81 0.03
CA ILE A 49 -15.09 11.73 -0.87
C ILE A 49 -16.60 11.45 -0.90
N ALA A 50 -16.97 10.17 -0.95
CA ALA A 50 -18.37 9.75 -0.96
C ALA A 50 -19.06 9.94 0.41
N SER A 51 -18.34 10.32 1.46
CA SER A 51 -18.84 10.34 2.84
C SER A 51 -19.60 9.05 3.17
N ALA A 52 -18.97 7.91 2.80
CA ALA A 52 -19.61 6.61 2.91
C ALA A 52 -19.95 6.30 4.37
N GLU A 53 -21.16 5.81 4.60
CA GLU A 53 -21.60 5.41 5.93
C GLU A 53 -20.89 4.13 6.38
N PHE A 54 -20.55 4.07 7.65
CA PHE A 54 -20.04 2.89 8.32
C PHE A 54 -20.70 2.71 9.68
N GLY A 55 -21.27 1.53 9.93
CA GLY A 55 -21.94 1.23 11.20
C GLY A 55 -23.16 2.11 11.50
N GLY A 56 -23.81 2.70 10.48
CA GLY A 56 -24.97 3.57 10.63
C GLY A 56 -24.63 5.03 10.95
N SER A 57 -23.35 5.41 10.82
CA SER A 57 -22.89 6.79 10.98
C SER A 57 -21.92 7.17 9.85
N VAL A 58 -21.83 8.47 9.58
CA VAL A 58 -20.84 9.01 8.64
C VAL A 58 -19.56 9.29 9.44
N PRO A 59 -18.45 8.62 9.14
CA PRO A 59 -17.18 8.89 9.80
C PRO A 59 -16.59 10.23 9.36
N CYS A 60 -15.65 10.76 10.14
CA CYS A 60 -14.91 11.96 9.75
C CYS A 60 -14.04 11.77 8.51
N GLY A 61 -13.73 10.54 8.18
CA GLY A 61 -12.97 10.18 6.99
C GLY A 61 -12.55 8.73 7.02
N TYR A 62 -11.70 8.37 6.05
CA TYR A 62 -11.15 7.03 5.93
C TYR A 62 -9.64 7.09 5.84
N GLY A 63 -8.97 6.13 6.47
CA GLY A 63 -7.52 6.06 6.46
C GLY A 63 -6.99 4.68 6.16
N ILE A 64 -5.69 4.60 5.93
CA ILE A 64 -4.95 3.35 5.81
C ILE A 64 -3.87 3.30 6.87
N ARG A 65 -3.76 2.17 7.56
CA ARG A 65 -2.77 1.92 8.60
C ARG A 65 -2.01 0.61 8.37
N TYR A 66 -0.79 0.59 8.87
CA TYR A 66 -0.01 -0.64 8.97
C TYR A 66 -0.56 -1.54 10.09
N VAL A 67 -0.62 -2.85 9.84
CA VAL A 67 -0.99 -3.86 10.85
C VAL A 67 0.18 -4.78 11.13
N ASP A 68 0.71 -5.42 10.10
CA ASP A 68 1.90 -6.26 10.16
C ASP A 68 2.63 -6.29 8.80
N SER A 69 3.71 -7.05 8.70
CA SER A 69 4.52 -7.12 7.48
C SER A 69 3.78 -7.63 6.24
N ARG A 70 2.59 -8.19 6.38
CA ARG A 70 1.78 -8.71 5.26
C ARG A 70 0.37 -8.17 5.22
N THR A 71 0.01 -7.32 6.20
CA THR A 71 -1.37 -6.87 6.40
C THR A 71 -1.40 -5.38 6.67
N TYR A 72 -2.33 -4.71 6.04
CA TYR A 72 -2.71 -3.33 6.32
C TYR A 72 -4.24 -3.24 6.40
N ALA A 73 -4.75 -2.17 6.96
CA ALA A 73 -6.19 -2.01 7.12
C ALA A 73 -6.66 -0.65 6.63
N ILE A 74 -7.86 -0.62 6.05
CA ILE A 74 -8.64 0.60 5.87
C ILE A 74 -9.46 0.79 7.14
N TYR A 75 -9.47 1.99 7.70
CA TYR A 75 -10.25 2.32 8.88
C TYR A 75 -11.14 3.54 8.63
N ALA A 76 -12.25 3.59 9.36
CA ALA A 76 -13.16 4.72 9.44
C ALA A 76 -12.85 5.46 10.74
N GLY A 77 -12.45 6.72 10.63
CA GLY A 77 -12.03 7.53 11.76
C GLY A 77 -13.09 8.48 12.25
N GLY A 78 -13.10 8.75 13.56
CA GLY A 78 -13.96 9.75 14.17
C GLY A 78 -15.46 9.43 14.05
N LEU A 79 -15.90 8.24 14.40
CA LEU A 79 -17.30 7.79 14.33
C LEU A 79 -18.27 8.58 15.22
N GLY A 80 -17.81 9.62 15.92
CA GLY A 80 -18.62 10.46 16.82
C GLY A 80 -19.47 11.56 16.17
N GLY A 81 -19.49 11.65 14.84
CA GLY A 81 -20.23 12.66 14.07
C GLY A 81 -19.43 13.92 13.71
N ALA A 82 -19.93 14.67 12.72
CA ALA A 82 -19.23 15.81 12.09
C ALA A 82 -18.79 16.93 13.05
N ALA A 83 -19.42 17.09 14.19
CA ALA A 83 -19.05 18.11 15.16
C ALA A 83 -17.67 17.91 15.81
N ASN A 84 -17.14 16.70 15.79
CA ASN A 84 -15.87 16.32 16.43
C ASN A 84 -14.71 16.12 15.45
N CYS A 85 -14.95 16.20 14.13
CA CYS A 85 -13.92 15.87 13.13
C CYS A 85 -12.71 16.80 13.15
N GLN A 86 -12.92 18.12 13.38
CA GLN A 86 -11.82 19.09 13.43
C GLN A 86 -10.85 18.89 14.61
N SER A 87 -11.28 18.22 15.66
CA SER A 87 -10.49 17.95 16.86
C SER A 87 -10.08 16.47 16.97
N SER A 88 -10.51 15.63 16.03
CA SER A 88 -10.17 14.21 16.05
C SER A 88 -8.70 14.00 15.66
N ASN A 89 -8.10 13.01 16.28
CA ASN A 89 -6.82 12.48 15.82
C ASN A 89 -7.06 11.75 14.49
N HIS A 90 -6.20 12.02 13.49
CA HIS A 90 -6.27 11.38 12.17
C HIS A 90 -5.42 10.11 12.07
N ASN A 91 -4.74 9.73 13.15
CA ASN A 91 -4.15 8.41 13.29
C ASN A 91 -5.18 7.45 13.89
N PHE A 92 -5.06 6.18 13.60
CA PHE A 92 -5.96 5.16 14.14
C PHE A 92 -5.88 5.08 15.67
N GLU A 93 -7.02 5.24 16.31
CA GLU A 93 -7.19 5.07 17.76
C GLU A 93 -8.17 3.94 18.06
N SER A 94 -7.66 2.89 18.72
CA SER A 94 -8.50 1.77 19.16
C SER A 94 -9.55 2.27 20.17
N GLY A 95 -10.83 2.11 19.84
CA GLY A 95 -11.96 2.52 20.68
C GLY A 95 -12.76 3.71 20.14
N THR A 96 -12.16 4.59 19.35
CA THR A 96 -12.85 5.68 18.64
C THR A 96 -12.98 5.40 17.16
N ASP A 97 -12.04 4.67 16.58
CA ASP A 97 -12.01 4.32 15.17
C ASP A 97 -12.35 2.85 14.96
N SER A 98 -12.87 2.55 13.80
CA SER A 98 -13.24 1.18 13.46
C SER A 98 -12.54 0.71 12.18
N VAL A 99 -12.09 -0.52 12.19
CA VAL A 99 -11.53 -1.15 11.01
C VAL A 99 -12.65 -1.41 10.01
N PHE A 100 -12.55 -0.80 8.83
CA PHE A 100 -13.47 -0.99 7.71
C PHE A 100 -13.16 -2.27 6.95
N ASP A 101 -11.89 -2.51 6.64
CA ASP A 101 -11.43 -3.68 5.88
C ASP A 101 -9.99 -4.02 6.25
N THR A 102 -9.69 -5.30 6.38
CA THR A 102 -8.34 -5.80 6.63
C THR A 102 -7.82 -6.51 5.38
N ILE A 103 -6.76 -5.98 4.81
CA ILE A 103 -6.26 -6.41 3.51
C ILE A 103 -4.90 -7.08 3.67
N LYS A 104 -4.83 -8.31 3.21
CA LYS A 104 -3.58 -9.08 3.16
C LYS A 104 -2.96 -8.98 1.78
N ILE A 105 -1.63 -8.79 1.73
CA ILE A 105 -0.87 -8.84 0.47
C ILE A 105 -1.03 -10.23 -0.13
N ILE A 106 -1.51 -10.28 -1.38
CA ILE A 106 -1.85 -11.53 -2.08
C ILE A 106 -0.57 -12.30 -2.47
N GLU A 107 0.46 -11.58 -2.86
CA GLU A 107 1.75 -12.14 -3.25
C GLU A 107 2.49 -12.67 -2.02
N SER A 108 2.55 -13.99 -1.87
CA SER A 108 3.09 -14.66 -0.68
C SER A 108 4.58 -14.37 -0.41
N THR A 109 5.31 -13.89 -1.41
CA THR A 109 6.74 -13.56 -1.32
C THR A 109 7.02 -12.07 -1.14
N VAL A 110 5.97 -11.23 -1.11
CA VAL A 110 6.08 -9.78 -0.92
C VAL A 110 5.65 -9.38 0.47
N ILE A 111 6.42 -8.51 1.09
CA ILE A 111 6.14 -7.97 2.42
C ILE A 111 6.28 -6.45 2.46
N LEU A 112 5.62 -5.83 3.41
CA LEU A 112 5.91 -4.47 3.85
C LEU A 112 7.20 -4.51 4.66
N LYS A 113 8.25 -3.85 4.18
CA LYS A 113 9.58 -3.87 4.81
C LYS A 113 9.56 -3.21 6.19
N ASN A 114 8.86 -2.08 6.30
CA ASN A 114 8.75 -1.30 7.52
C ASN A 114 7.31 -0.90 7.79
N ALA A 115 7.00 -0.57 9.02
CA ALA A 115 5.78 0.15 9.34
C ALA A 115 5.79 1.53 8.66
N PHE A 116 4.66 1.93 8.12
CA PHE A 116 4.44 3.26 7.56
C PHE A 116 3.48 4.07 8.43
N SER A 117 3.55 5.39 8.33
CA SER A 117 2.66 6.30 9.06
C SER A 117 1.23 6.19 8.53
N ASP A 118 0.25 6.33 9.41
CA ASP A 118 -1.15 6.35 9.03
C ASP A 118 -1.42 7.46 8.01
N ILE A 119 -2.22 7.13 7.00
CA ILE A 119 -2.64 8.03 5.94
C ILE A 119 -4.15 8.18 6.07
N PHE A 120 -4.63 9.39 6.27
CA PHE A 120 -6.05 9.66 6.48
C PHE A 120 -6.56 10.70 5.49
N PHE A 121 -7.78 10.49 4.99
CA PHE A 121 -8.46 11.34 4.02
C PHE A 121 -9.75 11.89 4.64
N GLU A 122 -9.81 13.21 4.78
CA GLU A 122 -10.96 13.93 5.34
C GLU A 122 -11.77 14.60 4.22
N PRO A 123 -13.10 14.34 4.13
CA PRO A 123 -13.97 14.98 3.15
C PRO A 123 -14.25 16.46 3.50
N PRO A 124 -14.84 17.29 2.59
CA PRO A 124 -15.33 16.96 1.24
C PRO A 124 -14.25 17.07 0.14
N ASP A 125 -13.26 17.91 0.31
CA ASP A 125 -12.07 17.99 -0.54
C ASP A 125 -10.99 17.21 0.22
N PRO A 126 -10.58 16.03 -0.26
CA PRO A 126 -9.90 15.08 0.60
C PRO A 126 -8.56 15.64 1.07
N ALA A 127 -8.62 16.39 2.18
CA ALA A 127 -7.41 16.78 2.89
C ALA A 127 -6.71 15.50 3.34
N THR A 128 -5.43 15.37 2.94
CA THR A 128 -4.63 14.20 3.28
C THR A 128 -3.80 14.50 4.50
N TYR A 129 -3.98 13.68 5.53
CA TYR A 129 -3.17 13.72 6.74
C TYR A 129 -2.21 12.54 6.74
N ILE A 130 -0.96 12.80 7.04
CA ILE A 130 0.09 11.79 7.19
C ILE A 130 0.62 11.93 8.61
N ASN A 131 0.46 10.85 9.40
CA ASN A 131 0.77 10.90 10.83
C ASN A 131 0.13 12.10 11.54
N ASN A 132 -1.17 12.27 11.36
CA ASN A 132 -1.96 13.39 11.91
C ASN A 132 -1.51 14.79 11.46
N SER A 133 -0.76 14.92 10.38
CA SER A 133 -0.25 16.20 9.86
C SER A 133 -0.65 16.40 8.40
N LYS A 134 -1.19 17.59 8.08
CA LYS A 134 -1.44 18.06 6.70
C LYS A 134 -0.45 19.13 6.27
N ALA A 135 0.68 19.27 6.96
CA ALA A 135 1.68 20.27 6.65
C ALA A 135 2.27 20.06 5.25
N ALA A 136 2.54 21.15 4.56
CA ALA A 136 3.24 21.11 3.28
C ALA A 136 4.60 20.38 3.44
N GLY A 137 4.83 19.35 2.61
CA GLY A 137 6.01 18.49 2.70
C GLY A 137 5.81 17.22 3.54
N ALA A 138 4.69 17.04 4.25
CA ALA A 138 4.38 15.76 4.88
C ALA A 138 4.26 14.67 3.82
N SER A 139 4.95 13.57 4.02
CA SER A 139 4.90 12.41 3.13
C SER A 139 5.21 11.13 3.92
N THR A 140 4.74 10.02 3.40
CA THR A 140 5.11 8.69 3.90
C THR A 140 5.54 7.80 2.76
N THR A 141 6.47 6.89 3.04
CA THR A 141 6.96 5.92 2.07
C THR A 141 6.56 4.53 2.51
N VAL A 142 5.90 3.82 1.62
CA VAL A 142 5.56 2.40 1.80
C VAL A 142 6.48 1.57 0.93
N GLU A 143 7.29 0.72 1.55
CA GLU A 143 8.22 -0.16 0.85
C GLU A 143 7.69 -1.59 0.80
N LEU A 144 7.39 -2.06 -0.41
CA LEU A 144 7.02 -3.44 -0.71
C LEU A 144 8.25 -4.16 -1.24
N CYS A 145 8.74 -5.13 -0.49
CA CYS A 145 9.99 -5.83 -0.80
C CYS A 145 9.78 -7.34 -0.91
N LEU A 146 10.69 -8.00 -1.60
CA LEU A 146 10.74 -9.46 -1.57
C LEU A 146 11.22 -9.93 -0.19
N GLU A 147 10.51 -10.87 0.42
CA GLU A 147 10.89 -11.46 1.71
C GLU A 147 12.27 -12.13 1.67
N SER A 148 12.61 -12.71 0.52
CA SER A 148 13.93 -13.36 0.30
C SER A 148 15.06 -12.37 0.00
N ASP A 149 14.75 -11.12 -0.37
CA ASP A 149 15.74 -10.11 -0.78
C ASP A 149 15.19 -8.70 -0.52
N LEU A 150 15.43 -8.18 0.67
CA LEU A 150 14.98 -6.87 1.12
C LEU A 150 15.66 -5.68 0.40
N ALA A 151 16.59 -5.94 -0.51
CA ALA A 151 17.14 -4.92 -1.41
C ALA A 151 16.28 -4.74 -2.67
N LYS A 152 15.44 -5.72 -3.00
CA LYS A 152 14.52 -5.64 -4.13
C LYS A 152 13.16 -5.17 -3.66
N CYS A 153 12.92 -3.88 -3.82
CA CYS A 153 11.70 -3.22 -3.37
C CYS A 153 11.04 -2.39 -4.47
N ARG A 154 9.76 -2.10 -4.26
CA ARG A 154 9.01 -1.01 -4.88
C ARG A 154 8.54 -0.08 -3.79
N SER A 155 8.80 1.21 -3.97
CA SER A 155 8.42 2.24 -3.02
C SER A 155 7.24 3.03 -3.55
N LEU A 156 6.23 3.24 -2.71
CA LEU A 156 5.13 4.15 -2.96
C LEU A 156 5.31 5.35 -2.03
N ILE A 157 5.39 6.53 -2.60
CA ILE A 157 5.45 7.78 -1.85
C ILE A 157 4.07 8.43 -1.94
N ILE A 158 3.47 8.70 -0.80
CA ILE A 158 2.20 9.40 -0.65
C ILE A 158 2.50 10.74 0.00
N ASP A 159 2.08 11.84 -0.62
CA ASP A 159 2.28 13.19 -0.12
C ASP A 159 1.01 13.79 0.50
N PHE A 160 1.17 14.97 1.14
CA PHE A 160 0.09 15.71 1.77
C PHE A 160 -1.03 16.15 0.80
N ALA A 161 -0.79 16.14 -0.51
CA ALA A 161 -1.80 16.42 -1.52
C ALA A 161 -2.56 15.15 -1.95
N GLY A 162 -2.27 13.99 -1.33
CA GLY A 162 -2.86 12.71 -1.70
C GLY A 162 -2.36 12.13 -3.01
N LYS A 163 -1.26 12.69 -3.57
CA LYS A 163 -0.60 12.17 -4.77
C LYS A 163 0.21 10.94 -4.41
N ILE A 164 0.08 9.90 -5.22
CA ILE A 164 0.81 8.65 -5.09
C ILE A 164 1.84 8.57 -6.21
N SER A 165 3.08 8.28 -5.86
CA SER A 165 4.19 8.09 -6.82
C SER A 165 4.85 6.74 -6.55
N ILE A 166 4.97 5.90 -7.59
CA ILE A 166 5.64 4.58 -7.51
C ILE A 166 7.06 4.74 -8.08
N GLN A 167 8.06 4.21 -7.34
CA GLN A 167 9.47 4.19 -7.73
C GLN A 167 10.03 2.76 -7.73
#